data_a3def92f062da6f0539aa9b462b1d139
#
_entry.id   a3def92f062da6f0539aa9b462b1d139
#
_cell.length_a   1.000
_cell.length_b   1.000
_cell.length_c   1.000
_cell.angle_alpha   90.00
_cell.angle_beta   90.00
_cell.angle_gamma   90.00
#
_symmetry.space_group_name_H-M   'P 1'
#
loop_
_entity.id
_entity.type
_entity.pdbx_description
1 polymer ?
#
loop_
_entity_poly.entity_id
_entity_poly.type
_entity_poly.pdbx_seq_one_letter_code
_entity_poly.pdbx_strand_id
1 'polypeptide(L)'
;VIAIGKMKNRSLAKLCDDFSKRLKRQGNFELIELKDGDVESEGHRILEALAKRSDASIYAMAEEGMTRTSQRLADELHSLQGRPVVFILGGAYGLSDAVKARADALFALSPLTFTHEIARMLICEQLYRAVAIQTGSKYHHE
;
A
#
# COMPACT_ATOMS: atom_id res chain seq x y z
N VAL A 1 4.02 -3.70 1.69
CA VAL A 1 2.60 -3.72 1.29
C VAL A 1 2.01 -5.07 1.67
N ILE A 2 0.85 -5.08 2.28
CA ILE A 2 0.04 -6.29 2.53
C ILE A 2 -1.21 -6.18 1.64
N ALA A 3 -1.48 -7.17 0.83
CA ALA A 3 -2.60 -7.18 -0.10
C ALA A 3 -3.33 -8.53 -0.10
N ILE A 4 -4.65 -8.46 -0.26
CA ILE A 4 -5.50 -9.65 -0.34
C ILE A 4 -5.55 -10.16 -1.78
N GLY A 5 -5.47 -11.47 -1.92
CA GLY A 5 -5.61 -12.18 -3.20
C GLY A 5 -4.38 -12.07 -4.12
N LYS A 6 -4.39 -12.88 -5.15
CA LYS A 6 -3.39 -12.83 -6.24
C LYS A 6 -3.89 -11.93 -7.35
N MET A 7 -2.96 -11.26 -8.04
CA MET A 7 -3.30 -10.50 -9.24
C MET A 7 -3.60 -11.46 -10.39
N LYS A 8 -4.79 -11.31 -10.98
CA LYS A 8 -5.27 -12.12 -12.12
C LYS A 8 -4.93 -11.48 -13.46
N ASN A 9 -4.93 -10.14 -13.51
CA ASN A 9 -4.56 -9.41 -14.72
C ASN A 9 -3.05 -9.43 -14.90
N ARG A 10 -2.57 -10.10 -15.94
CA ARG A 10 -1.13 -10.29 -16.23
C ARG A 10 -0.39 -8.97 -16.46
N SER A 11 -1.02 -7.99 -17.11
CA SER A 11 -0.39 -6.70 -17.39
C SER A 11 -0.20 -5.89 -16.10
N LEU A 12 -1.21 -5.85 -15.23
CA LEU A 12 -1.11 -5.20 -13.92
C LEU A 12 -0.10 -5.91 -13.01
N ALA A 13 -0.08 -7.24 -13.02
CA ALA A 13 0.88 -8.03 -12.25
C ALA A 13 2.31 -7.72 -12.68
N LYS A 14 2.58 -7.63 -13.98
CA LYS A 14 3.90 -7.27 -14.52
C LYS A 14 4.32 -5.87 -14.10
N LEU A 15 3.44 -4.88 -14.20
CA LEU A 15 3.73 -3.51 -13.77
C LEU A 15 4.01 -3.44 -12.26
N CYS A 16 3.20 -4.12 -11.45
CA CYS A 16 3.39 -4.19 -10.01
C CYS A 16 4.74 -4.83 -9.64
N ASP A 17 5.12 -5.91 -10.34
CA ASP A 17 6.43 -6.58 -10.16
C ASP A 17 7.59 -5.65 -10.54
N ASP A 18 7.47 -4.89 -11.63
CA ASP A 18 8.48 -3.92 -12.05
C ASP A 18 8.72 -2.85 -10.97
N PHE A 19 7.65 -2.25 -10.43
CA PHE A 19 7.79 -1.28 -9.34
C PHE A 19 8.33 -1.91 -8.05
N SER A 20 7.89 -3.13 -7.73
CA SER A 20 8.43 -3.88 -6.58
C SER A 20 9.93 -4.12 -6.70
N LYS A 21 10.41 -4.50 -7.88
CA LYS A 21 11.84 -4.67 -8.15
C LYS A 21 12.62 -3.36 -8.03
N ARG A 22 12.07 -2.26 -8.53
CA ARG A 22 12.68 -0.94 -8.41
C ARG A 22 12.76 -0.49 -6.93
N LEU A 23 11.68 -0.68 -6.17
CA LEU A 23 11.63 -0.38 -4.74
C LEU A 23 12.66 -1.20 -3.95
N LYS A 24 12.80 -2.51 -4.23
CA LYS A 24 13.80 -3.37 -3.59
C LYS A 24 15.24 -2.92 -3.84
N ARG A 25 15.51 -2.28 -4.97
CA ARG A 25 16.84 -1.71 -5.26
C ARG A 25 17.13 -0.43 -4.46
N GLN A 26 16.08 0.26 -4.02
CA GLN A 26 16.20 1.51 -3.27
C GLN A 26 16.21 1.27 -1.75
N GLY A 27 15.73 0.11 -1.29
CA GLY A 27 15.67 -0.21 0.13
C GLY A 27 14.86 -1.46 0.44
N ASN A 28 14.47 -1.60 1.69
CA ASN A 28 13.68 -2.73 2.15
C ASN A 28 12.21 -2.58 1.73
N PHE A 29 11.83 -3.29 0.68
CA PHE A 29 10.46 -3.37 0.22
C PHE A 29 9.98 -4.81 0.19
N GLU A 30 8.78 -5.05 0.70
CA GLU A 30 8.12 -6.35 0.71
C GLU A 30 6.67 -6.20 0.26
N LEU A 31 6.21 -7.08 -0.63
CA LEU A 31 4.81 -7.25 -1.00
C LEU A 31 4.37 -8.63 -0.54
N ILE A 32 3.42 -8.66 0.38
CA ILE A 32 2.85 -9.87 0.97
C ILE A 32 1.44 -10.05 0.42
N GLU A 33 1.20 -11.18 -0.23
CA GLU A 33 -0.13 -11.59 -0.67
C GLU A 33 -0.73 -12.55 0.34
N LEU A 34 -1.90 -12.20 0.88
CA LEU A 34 -2.67 -13.05 1.77
C LEU A 34 -3.83 -13.67 1.00
N LYS A 35 -4.25 -14.86 1.42
CA LYS A 35 -5.37 -15.57 0.79
C LYS A 35 -6.65 -14.76 0.91
N ASP A 36 -7.40 -14.66 -0.20
CA ASP A 36 -8.74 -14.08 -0.25
C ASP A 36 -9.79 -14.95 0.45
N GLY A 37 -10.93 -14.34 0.74
CA GLY A 37 -12.06 -14.96 1.42
C GLY A 37 -13.16 -13.94 1.68
N ASP A 38 -13.92 -14.14 2.74
CA ASP A 38 -14.82 -13.11 3.25
C ASP A 38 -14.05 -12.03 4.01
N VAL A 39 -14.68 -10.87 4.22
CA VAL A 39 -14.07 -9.68 4.84
C VAL A 39 -13.48 -9.98 6.21
N GLU A 40 -14.17 -10.80 7.02
CA GLU A 40 -13.73 -11.13 8.38
C GLU A 40 -12.51 -12.05 8.38
N SER A 41 -12.51 -13.10 7.55
CA SER A 41 -11.37 -14.00 7.43
C SER A 41 -10.14 -13.33 6.83
N GLU A 42 -10.33 -12.41 5.87
CA GLU A 42 -9.26 -11.56 5.35
C GLU A 42 -8.72 -10.64 6.43
N GLY A 43 -9.62 -10.02 7.22
CA GLY A 43 -9.26 -9.15 8.34
C GLY A 43 -8.40 -9.87 9.38
N HIS A 44 -8.74 -11.10 9.75
CA HIS A 44 -7.94 -11.91 10.67
C HIS A 44 -6.52 -12.14 10.14
N ARG A 45 -6.37 -12.53 8.87
CA ARG A 45 -5.06 -12.76 8.25
C ARG A 45 -4.21 -11.47 8.21
N ILE A 46 -4.85 -10.33 7.94
CA ILE A 46 -4.18 -9.03 7.96
C ILE A 46 -3.68 -8.70 9.37
N LEU A 47 -4.53 -8.85 10.39
CA LEU A 47 -4.17 -8.56 11.78
C LEU A 47 -3.04 -9.48 12.28
N GLU A 48 -3.05 -10.76 11.92
CA GLU A 48 -1.94 -11.68 12.22
C GLU A 48 -0.62 -11.23 11.56
N ALA A 49 -0.68 -10.79 10.31
CA ALA A 49 0.49 -10.27 9.61
C ALA A 49 1.01 -8.97 10.25
N LEU A 50 0.12 -8.10 10.73
CA LEU A 50 0.46 -6.86 11.43
C LEU A 50 1.04 -7.10 12.82
N ALA A 51 0.62 -8.14 13.52
CA ALA A 51 1.13 -8.47 14.86
C ALA A 51 2.65 -8.69 14.88
N LYS A 52 3.22 -9.10 13.75
CA LYS A 52 4.67 -9.27 13.56
C LYS A 52 5.41 -7.96 13.24
N ARG A 53 4.71 -6.83 13.17
CA ARG A 53 5.19 -5.51 12.74
C ARG A 53 4.71 -4.40 13.68
N SER A 54 4.86 -4.61 14.98
CA SER A 54 4.32 -3.73 16.04
C SER A 54 4.88 -2.30 16.03
N ASP A 55 6.07 -2.11 15.44
CA ASP A 55 6.76 -0.83 15.31
C ASP A 55 6.42 -0.05 14.01
N ALA A 56 5.63 -0.66 13.12
CA ALA A 56 5.28 -0.05 11.84
C ALA A 56 4.17 0.99 11.97
N SER A 57 4.26 2.03 11.14
CA SER A 57 3.13 2.94 10.84
C SER A 57 2.23 2.27 9.80
N ILE A 58 0.93 2.19 10.09
CA ILE A 58 -0.04 1.41 9.33
C ILE A 58 -1.02 2.32 8.60
N TYR A 59 -1.04 2.23 7.28
CA TYR A 59 -1.97 2.92 6.39
C TYR A 59 -2.94 1.91 5.78
N ALA A 60 -4.22 2.00 6.13
CA ALA A 60 -5.27 1.18 5.52
C ALA A 60 -5.84 1.90 4.30
N MET A 61 -5.80 1.25 3.14
CA MET A 61 -6.36 1.78 1.90
C MET A 61 -7.87 1.64 1.93
N ALA A 62 -8.59 2.76 1.98
CA ALA A 62 -10.04 2.81 2.06
C ALA A 62 -10.57 4.03 1.32
N GLU A 63 -11.74 3.91 0.68
CA GLU A 63 -12.35 5.00 -0.10
C GLU A 63 -12.70 6.22 0.75
N GLU A 64 -13.10 6.00 2.00
CA GLU A 64 -13.39 7.04 2.98
C GLU A 64 -12.14 7.70 3.58
N GLY A 65 -10.95 7.23 3.20
CA GLY A 65 -9.68 7.76 3.70
C GLY A 65 -9.35 9.13 3.13
N MET A 66 -8.33 9.76 3.72
CA MET A 66 -7.82 11.04 3.25
C MET A 66 -7.00 10.88 1.96
N THR A 67 -7.30 11.67 0.94
CA THR A 67 -6.45 11.78 -0.25
C THR A 67 -5.20 12.61 0.02
N ARG A 68 -4.13 12.33 -0.72
CA ARG A 68 -2.87 13.07 -0.65
C ARG A 68 -2.33 13.31 -2.05
N THR A 69 -1.60 14.41 -2.23
CA THR A 69 -0.75 14.55 -3.41
C THR A 69 0.46 13.61 -3.29
N SER A 70 1.10 13.27 -4.41
CA SER A 70 2.32 12.47 -4.40
C SER A 70 3.43 13.11 -3.57
N GLN A 71 3.56 14.44 -3.63
CA GLN A 71 4.51 15.20 -2.81
C GLN A 71 4.20 15.04 -1.32
N ARG A 72 2.94 15.20 -0.92
CA ARG A 72 2.53 15.05 0.48
C ARG A 72 2.81 13.64 1.00
N LEU A 73 2.53 12.60 0.20
CA LEU A 73 2.86 11.23 0.56
C LEU A 73 4.36 11.04 0.75
N ALA A 74 5.18 11.59 -0.15
CA ALA A 74 6.64 11.53 -0.04
C ALA A 74 7.14 12.19 1.25
N ASP A 75 6.62 13.37 1.58
CA ASP A 75 6.99 14.11 2.80
C ASP A 75 6.59 13.37 4.08
N GLU A 76 5.39 12.78 4.11
CA GLU A 76 4.92 11.96 5.22
C GLU A 76 5.83 10.73 5.43
N LEU A 77 6.15 10.00 4.36
CA LEU A 77 7.05 8.84 4.46
C LEU A 77 8.46 9.24 4.90
N HIS A 78 8.98 10.37 4.41
CA HIS A 78 10.27 10.88 4.84
C HIS A 78 10.28 11.26 6.33
N SER A 79 9.21 11.84 6.83
CA SER A 79 9.08 12.25 8.23
C SER A 79 9.12 11.07 9.22
N LEU A 80 8.87 9.85 8.76
CA LEU A 80 8.96 8.65 9.58
C LEU A 80 10.40 8.18 9.85
N GLN A 81 11.40 8.81 9.23
CA GLN A 81 12.82 8.62 9.51
C GLN A 81 13.28 7.16 9.50
N GLY A 82 12.83 6.39 8.50
CA GLY A 82 13.17 4.98 8.35
C GLY A 82 12.34 4.02 9.20
N ARG A 83 11.34 4.51 9.92
CA ARG A 83 10.35 3.65 10.59
C ARG A 83 9.63 2.79 9.56
N PRO A 84 9.42 1.49 9.83
CA PRO A 84 8.66 0.63 8.93
C PRO A 84 7.26 1.18 8.65
N VAL A 85 6.82 1.08 7.41
CA VAL A 85 5.49 1.52 6.98
C VAL A 85 4.78 0.36 6.30
N VAL A 86 3.53 0.13 6.64
CA VAL A 86 2.69 -0.89 6.04
C VAL A 86 1.49 -0.24 5.37
N PHE A 87 1.33 -0.48 4.07
CA PHE A 87 0.10 -0.19 3.33
C PHE A 87 -0.71 -1.46 3.20
N ILE A 88 -2.00 -1.40 3.57
CA ILE A 88 -2.91 -2.54 3.56
C ILE A 88 -3.95 -2.33 2.48
N LEU A 89 -4.08 -3.29 1.57
CA LEU A 89 -5.13 -3.32 0.54
C LEU A 89 -6.03 -4.53 0.77
N GLY A 90 -7.31 -4.26 0.92
CA GLY A 90 -8.35 -5.29 1.01
C GLY A 90 -8.61 -6.00 -0.32
N GLY A 91 -9.45 -7.02 -0.27
CA GLY A 91 -9.99 -7.69 -1.44
C GLY A 91 -11.15 -6.91 -2.08
N ALA A 92 -12.00 -7.61 -2.82
CA ALA A 92 -13.09 -7.01 -3.58
C ALA A 92 -14.16 -6.28 -2.72
N TYR A 93 -14.25 -6.63 -1.45
CA TYR A 93 -15.25 -6.06 -0.51
C TYR A 93 -14.62 -5.08 0.50
N GLY A 94 -13.38 -4.65 0.28
CA GLY A 94 -12.68 -3.71 1.14
C GLY A 94 -12.08 -4.34 2.41
N LEU A 95 -11.86 -3.53 3.43
CA LEU A 95 -11.26 -3.92 4.69
C LEU A 95 -12.31 -4.02 5.80
N SER A 96 -12.13 -4.97 6.72
CA SER A 96 -12.95 -5.06 7.92
C SER A 96 -12.77 -3.86 8.85
N ASP A 97 -13.78 -3.58 9.68
CA ASP A 97 -13.71 -2.49 10.65
C ASP A 97 -12.56 -2.68 11.66
N ALA A 98 -12.27 -3.92 12.04
CA ALA A 98 -11.16 -4.24 12.92
C ALA A 98 -9.79 -3.85 12.31
N VAL A 99 -9.58 -4.08 11.01
CA VAL A 99 -8.36 -3.67 10.31
C VAL A 99 -8.28 -2.15 10.21
N LYS A 100 -9.39 -1.49 9.87
CA LYS A 100 -9.45 -0.02 9.83
C LYS A 100 -9.16 0.61 11.20
N ALA A 101 -9.73 0.05 12.26
CA ALA A 101 -9.49 0.51 13.63
C ALA A 101 -8.03 0.32 14.09
N ARG A 102 -7.33 -0.70 13.56
CA ARG A 102 -5.92 -0.96 13.88
C ARG A 102 -4.97 -0.02 13.13
N ALA A 103 -5.40 0.57 12.02
CA ALA A 103 -4.57 1.45 11.22
C ALA A 103 -4.34 2.81 11.91
N ASP A 104 -3.15 3.38 11.70
CA ASP A 104 -2.83 4.73 12.16
C ASP A 104 -3.49 5.79 11.28
N ALA A 105 -3.76 5.47 10.02
CA ALA A 105 -4.48 6.35 9.10
C ALA A 105 -5.22 5.56 8.02
N LEU A 106 -6.36 6.10 7.58
CA LEU A 106 -7.04 5.68 6.37
C LEU A 106 -6.56 6.54 5.19
N PHE A 107 -6.20 5.89 4.10
CA PHE A 107 -5.67 6.55 2.91
C PHE A 107 -6.47 6.18 1.67
N ALA A 108 -6.94 7.19 0.95
CA ALA A 108 -7.59 7.03 -0.36
C ALA A 108 -6.66 7.49 -1.49
N LEU A 109 -6.57 6.68 -2.54
CA LEU A 109 -5.80 7.05 -3.75
C LEU A 109 -6.46 8.21 -4.50
N SER A 110 -7.78 8.25 -4.49
CA SER A 110 -8.60 9.19 -5.26
C SER A 110 -10.03 9.17 -4.70
N PRO A 111 -10.85 10.19 -4.97
CA PRO A 111 -12.29 10.11 -4.77
C PRO A 111 -12.99 9.08 -5.66
N LEU A 112 -12.31 8.55 -6.69
CA LEU A 112 -12.82 7.50 -7.57
C LEU A 112 -12.53 6.12 -6.97
N THR A 113 -13.42 5.18 -7.21
CA THR A 113 -13.25 3.76 -6.86
C THR A 113 -12.38 3.04 -7.88
N PHE A 114 -11.42 2.27 -7.41
CA PHE A 114 -10.57 1.40 -8.22
C PHE A 114 -10.80 -0.08 -7.86
N THR A 115 -10.59 -0.97 -8.82
CA THR A 115 -10.46 -2.39 -8.48
C THR A 115 -9.23 -2.61 -7.60
N HIS A 116 -9.27 -3.63 -6.74
CA HIS A 116 -8.17 -3.95 -5.83
C HIS A 116 -6.82 -4.20 -6.54
N GLU A 117 -6.84 -4.74 -7.77
CA GLU A 117 -5.62 -4.95 -8.56
C GLU A 117 -5.03 -3.63 -9.08
N ILE A 118 -5.88 -2.71 -9.57
CA ILE A 118 -5.44 -1.38 -9.99
C ILE A 118 -4.91 -0.60 -8.80
N ALA A 119 -5.64 -0.61 -7.68
CA ALA A 119 -5.19 0.07 -6.46
C ALA A 119 -3.82 -0.44 -5.98
N ARG A 120 -3.58 -1.77 -6.04
CA ARG A 120 -2.29 -2.36 -5.70
C ARG A 120 -1.17 -1.87 -6.60
N MET A 121 -1.38 -1.85 -7.90
CA MET A 121 -0.39 -1.35 -8.87
C MET A 121 -0.11 0.13 -8.61
N LEU A 122 -1.15 0.94 -8.41
CA LEU A 122 -1.01 2.38 -8.15
C LEU A 122 -0.24 2.65 -6.85
N ILE A 123 -0.49 1.91 -5.77
CA ILE A 123 0.27 2.14 -4.53
C ILE A 123 1.75 1.77 -4.70
N CYS A 124 2.07 0.69 -5.41
CA CYS A 124 3.46 0.34 -5.70
C CYS A 124 4.15 1.44 -6.53
N GLU A 125 3.46 2.01 -7.50
CA GLU A 125 3.97 3.14 -8.29
C GLU A 125 4.17 4.38 -7.43
N GLN A 126 3.19 4.73 -6.59
CA GLN A 126 3.28 5.92 -5.72
C GLN A 126 4.36 5.79 -4.65
N LEU A 127 4.60 4.60 -4.12
CA LEU A 127 5.72 4.37 -3.22
C LEU A 127 7.07 4.54 -3.93
N TYR A 128 7.19 4.04 -5.15
CA TYR A 128 8.39 4.29 -5.95
C TYR A 128 8.57 5.77 -6.27
N ARG A 129 7.48 6.48 -6.62
CA ARG A 129 7.48 7.93 -6.86
C ARG A 129 7.89 8.71 -5.62
N ALA A 130 7.42 8.33 -4.45
CA ALA A 130 7.82 8.95 -3.18
C ALA A 130 9.32 8.84 -2.94
N VAL A 131 9.91 7.67 -3.18
CA VAL A 131 11.37 7.47 -3.11
C VAL A 131 12.09 8.33 -4.16
N ALA A 132 11.56 8.40 -5.38
CA ALA A 132 12.13 9.20 -6.46
C ALA A 132 12.15 10.70 -6.11
N ILE A 133 11.08 11.21 -5.51
CA ILE A 133 11.00 12.60 -5.01
C ILE A 133 12.08 12.84 -3.97
N GLN A 134 12.21 11.96 -2.98
CA GLN A 134 13.18 12.11 -1.89
C GLN A 134 14.65 12.03 -2.37
N THR A 135 14.90 11.26 -3.42
CA THR A 135 16.26 11.11 -3.97
C THR A 135 16.59 12.10 -5.09
N GLY A 136 15.66 13.00 -5.45
CA GLY A 136 15.85 13.95 -6.55
C GLY A 136 15.92 13.30 -7.94
N SER A 137 15.31 12.13 -8.09
CA SER A 137 15.26 11.42 -9.38
C SER A 137 14.34 12.14 -10.38
N LYS A 138 14.70 12.08 -11.66
CA LYS A 138 13.90 12.64 -12.77
C LYS A 138 12.56 11.91 -13.03
N TYR A 139 12.18 10.95 -12.21
CA TYR A 139 10.94 10.20 -12.38
C TYR A 139 9.69 11.06 -12.08
N HIS A 140 9.79 11.97 -11.12
CA HIS A 140 8.72 12.92 -10.79
C HIS A 140 8.99 14.26 -11.48
N HIS A 141 8.04 14.70 -12.26
CA HIS A 141 8.03 16.03 -12.88
C HIS A 141 6.90 16.84 -12.25
N GLU A 142 7.20 18.03 -11.82
CA GLU A 142 6.22 19.03 -11.38
C GLU A 142 5.50 19.65 -12.57
#